data_881668f2680540bb0acf315607479368
#
_entry.id   881668f2680540bb0acf315607479368
#
_cell.length_a   1.000
_cell.length_b   1.000
_cell.length_c   1.000
_cell.angle_alpha   90.00
_cell.angle_beta   90.00
_cell.angle_gamma   90.00
#
_symmetry.space_group_name_H-M   'P 1'
#
loop_
_entity.id
_entity.type
_entity.pdbx_description
1 polymer ?
#
loop_
_entity_poly.entity_id
_entity_poly.type
_entity_poly.pdbx_seq_one_letter_code
_entity_poly.pdbx_strand_id
1 'polypeptide(L)'
;NECTNELKTIGLDIENKEIVGSVDIKLSSRASKRYGCCKQEEPDKSSKVIEKRGYRRIIKYEKFNKHHIEVSKWVMNLNEDIIKNTIMHEIIHCFPYCNNHGQEFKKYANYINKKLGYNVARTGNVKEDYEKSNIPYKEKEYKYKIICEKCGQEIYRNRLNRNLFKKYRCGKCGGKLKLSN
;
A
#
# COMPACT_ATOMS: atom_id res chain seq x y z
N ASN A 1 -1.40 -21.98 6.38
CA ASN A 1 -1.42 -20.54 6.47
C ASN A 1 -2.87 -20.09 6.74
N GLU A 2 -3.14 -19.48 7.91
CA GLU A 2 -4.51 -19.20 8.38
C GLU A 2 -5.32 -18.38 7.36
N CYS A 3 -4.80 -17.23 6.92
CA CYS A 3 -5.50 -16.37 5.94
C CYS A 3 -5.83 -17.10 4.63
N THR A 4 -4.98 -18.00 4.16
CA THR A 4 -5.25 -18.77 2.94
C THR A 4 -6.32 -19.84 3.16
N ASN A 5 -6.36 -20.46 4.35
CA ASN A 5 -7.38 -21.40 4.70
C ASN A 5 -8.75 -20.71 4.85
N GLU A 6 -8.81 -19.54 5.47
CA GLU A 6 -10.02 -18.75 5.59
C GLU A 6 -10.58 -18.32 4.21
N LEU A 7 -9.72 -17.93 3.26
CA LEU A 7 -10.14 -17.63 1.89
C LEU A 7 -10.79 -18.85 1.20
N LYS A 8 -10.25 -20.05 1.42
CA LYS A 8 -10.86 -21.30 0.89
C LYS A 8 -12.29 -21.50 1.41
N THR A 9 -12.59 -21.14 2.67
CA THR A 9 -13.93 -21.31 3.24
C THR A 9 -15.02 -20.49 2.54
N ILE A 10 -14.63 -19.40 1.88
CA ILE A 10 -15.53 -18.51 1.15
C ILE A 10 -15.45 -18.66 -0.37
N GLY A 11 -14.77 -19.74 -0.83
CA GLY A 11 -14.65 -20.08 -2.25
C GLY A 11 -13.56 -19.31 -3.01
N LEU A 12 -12.67 -18.59 -2.31
CA LEU A 12 -11.51 -17.93 -2.88
C LEU A 12 -10.28 -18.83 -2.69
N ASP A 13 -10.10 -19.80 -3.55
CA ASP A 13 -8.99 -20.75 -3.46
C ASP A 13 -7.74 -20.21 -4.18
N ILE A 14 -6.72 -19.92 -3.39
CA ILE A 14 -5.42 -19.44 -3.86
C ILE A 14 -4.71 -20.51 -4.71
N GLU A 15 -4.93 -21.80 -4.43
CA GLU A 15 -4.24 -22.88 -5.10
C GLU A 15 -4.87 -23.28 -6.44
N ASN A 16 -6.13 -22.98 -6.65
CA ASN A 16 -6.90 -23.63 -7.72
C ASN A 16 -7.42 -22.79 -8.86
N LYS A 17 -7.43 -21.48 -8.89
CA LYS A 17 -7.84 -20.74 -10.12
C LYS A 17 -7.83 -19.22 -10.04
N GLU A 18 -7.86 -18.59 -8.87
CA GLU A 18 -8.02 -17.14 -8.78
C GLU A 18 -6.70 -16.41 -8.62
N ILE A 19 -5.71 -17.04 -7.98
CA ILE A 19 -4.31 -16.59 -8.04
C ILE A 19 -3.58 -17.46 -9.03
N VAL A 20 -3.13 -16.85 -10.11
CA VAL A 20 -2.24 -17.52 -11.06
C VAL A 20 -0.84 -17.51 -10.46
N GLY A 21 -0.27 -18.71 -10.22
CA GLY A 21 1.13 -18.86 -9.85
C GLY A 21 1.41 -19.03 -8.34
N SER A 22 2.69 -18.93 -8.00
CA SER A 22 3.19 -19.12 -6.64
C SER A 22 3.17 -17.84 -5.81
N VAL A 23 2.87 -17.97 -4.52
CA VAL A 23 2.91 -16.86 -3.55
C VAL A 23 3.95 -17.17 -2.49
N ASP A 24 4.92 -16.29 -2.33
CA ASP A 24 5.94 -16.32 -1.30
C ASP A 24 5.76 -15.15 -0.33
N ILE A 25 5.82 -15.41 0.98
CA ILE A 25 5.63 -14.39 2.02
C ILE A 25 6.87 -14.31 2.90
N LYS A 26 7.41 -13.09 3.05
CA LYS A 26 8.57 -12.84 3.90
C LYS A 26 8.48 -11.56 4.71
N LEU A 27 9.26 -11.48 5.77
CA LEU A 27 9.41 -10.27 6.58
C LEU A 27 10.47 -9.35 5.99
N SER A 28 10.15 -8.06 5.88
CA SER A 28 11.06 -7.01 5.43
C SER A 28 11.53 -6.17 6.61
N SER A 29 12.84 -6.17 6.87
CA SER A 29 13.49 -5.28 7.86
C SER A 29 13.76 -3.88 7.31
N ARG A 30 13.76 -3.71 5.97
CA ARG A 30 14.06 -2.43 5.31
C ARG A 30 12.84 -1.51 5.20
N ALA A 31 11.63 -2.06 5.21
CA ALA A 31 10.40 -1.30 5.06
C ALA A 31 10.02 -0.65 6.39
N SER A 32 10.16 0.67 6.51
CA SER A 32 9.83 1.45 7.72
C SER A 32 8.61 2.36 7.56
N LYS A 33 8.05 2.47 6.33
CA LYS A 33 6.96 3.42 6.02
C LYS A 33 5.70 2.77 5.49
N ARG A 34 5.75 1.51 5.09
CA ARG A 34 4.62 0.74 4.57
C ARG A 34 4.36 -0.46 5.45
N TYR A 35 3.16 -0.96 5.49
CA TYR A 35 2.78 -2.18 6.21
C TYR A 35 3.29 -3.41 5.47
N GLY A 36 3.01 -3.51 4.19
CA GLY A 36 3.45 -4.57 3.31
C GLY A 36 3.63 -4.10 1.87
N CYS A 37 3.95 -5.01 1.00
CA CYS A 37 3.79 -4.88 -0.45
C CYS A 37 3.77 -6.26 -1.12
N CYS A 38 2.99 -6.37 -2.17
CA CYS A 38 3.04 -7.47 -3.11
C CYS A 38 3.86 -7.05 -4.34
N LYS A 39 4.91 -7.81 -4.65
CA LYS A 39 5.69 -7.68 -5.88
C LYS A 39 5.27 -8.81 -6.81
N GLN A 40 4.97 -8.45 -8.04
CA GLN A 40 4.52 -9.36 -9.07
C GLN A 40 5.63 -9.58 -10.07
N GLU A 41 5.94 -10.83 -10.36
CA GLU A 41 6.98 -11.25 -11.31
C GLU A 41 6.40 -12.25 -12.32
N GLU A 42 7.14 -12.48 -13.41
CA GLU A 42 6.77 -13.40 -14.46
C GLU A 42 5.36 -13.13 -15.05
N PRO A 43 5.17 -11.97 -15.73
CA PRO A 43 3.87 -11.60 -16.25
C PRO A 43 3.34 -12.63 -17.26
N ASP A 44 2.09 -12.99 -17.13
CA ASP A 44 1.39 -13.80 -18.12
C ASP A 44 1.19 -12.98 -19.39
N LYS A 45 1.86 -13.38 -20.47
CA LYS A 45 1.83 -12.67 -21.75
C LYS A 45 0.45 -12.62 -22.38
N SER A 46 -0.44 -13.56 -22.04
CA SER A 46 -1.83 -13.58 -22.51
C SER A 46 -2.67 -12.45 -21.91
N SER A 47 -2.26 -11.94 -20.73
CA SER A 47 -2.94 -10.85 -20.01
C SER A 47 -2.43 -9.45 -20.38
N LYS A 48 -1.69 -9.33 -21.49
CA LYS A 48 -1.11 -8.08 -21.97
C LYS A 48 -2.18 -7.07 -22.35
N VAL A 49 -2.14 -5.89 -21.75
CA VAL A 49 -2.98 -4.74 -22.09
C VAL A 49 -2.11 -3.58 -22.58
N ILE A 50 -2.54 -2.91 -23.63
CA ILE A 50 -1.86 -1.74 -24.18
C ILE A 50 -2.72 -0.50 -23.92
N GLU A 51 -2.27 0.35 -23.02
CA GLU A 51 -2.87 1.68 -22.78
C GLU A 51 -2.17 2.73 -23.66
N LYS A 52 -2.97 3.60 -24.28
CA LYS A 52 -2.47 4.80 -24.96
C LYS A 52 -2.60 6.00 -24.02
N ARG A 53 -1.49 6.68 -23.74
CA ARG A 53 -1.47 7.97 -23.02
C ARG A 53 -0.83 9.03 -23.91
N GLY A 54 -1.65 9.77 -24.66
CA GLY A 54 -1.18 10.64 -25.73
C GLY A 54 -0.44 9.82 -26.80
N TYR A 55 0.81 10.22 -27.10
CA TYR A 55 1.66 9.50 -28.09
C TYR A 55 2.39 8.28 -27.53
N ARG A 56 2.30 7.99 -26.22
CA ARG A 56 2.99 6.86 -25.58
C ARG A 56 2.09 5.65 -25.50
N ARG A 57 2.65 4.49 -25.87
CA ARG A 57 2.06 3.18 -25.59
C ARG A 57 2.65 2.63 -24.31
N ILE A 58 1.80 2.32 -23.33
CA ILE A 58 2.19 1.71 -22.06
C ILE A 58 1.71 0.27 -22.08
N ILE A 59 2.64 -0.66 -21.96
CA ILE A 59 2.33 -2.09 -21.86
C ILE A 59 2.16 -2.41 -20.38
N LYS A 60 1.03 -3.03 -20.06
CA LYS A 60 0.73 -3.57 -18.73
C LYS A 60 0.36 -5.03 -18.83
N TYR A 61 0.48 -5.73 -17.73
CA TYR A 61 0.00 -7.09 -17.58
C TYR A 61 -0.94 -7.13 -16.39
N GLU A 62 -1.98 -7.96 -16.48
CA GLU A 62 -3.03 -8.04 -15.45
C GLU A 62 -2.95 -9.32 -14.63
N LYS A 63 -2.17 -10.31 -15.12
CA LYS A 63 -1.91 -11.58 -14.42
C LYS A 63 -0.40 -11.83 -14.35
N PHE A 64 0.01 -12.46 -13.28
CA PHE A 64 1.41 -12.80 -13.01
C PHE A 64 1.51 -14.21 -12.44
N ASN A 65 2.60 -14.91 -12.78
CA ASN A 65 2.83 -16.29 -12.36
C ASN A 65 3.58 -16.40 -11.04
N LYS A 66 4.07 -15.27 -10.50
CA LYS A 66 4.82 -15.26 -9.27
C LYS A 66 4.57 -13.99 -8.47
N HIS A 67 4.32 -14.16 -7.18
CA HIS A 67 4.02 -13.10 -6.26
C HIS A 67 4.92 -13.19 -5.03
N HIS A 68 5.55 -12.09 -4.64
CA HIS A 68 6.32 -11.96 -3.42
C HIS A 68 5.67 -10.94 -2.49
N ILE A 69 5.09 -11.41 -1.41
CA ILE A 69 4.54 -10.59 -0.35
C ILE A 69 5.64 -10.28 0.66
N GLU A 70 5.88 -9.02 0.90
CA GLU A 70 6.74 -8.55 1.99
C GLU A 70 5.87 -7.87 3.05
N VAL A 71 5.89 -8.36 4.28
CA VAL A 71 5.30 -7.69 5.44
C VAL A 71 6.40 -6.99 6.21
N SER A 72 6.19 -5.74 6.60
CA SER A 72 7.20 -4.99 7.34
C SER A 72 7.36 -5.53 8.75
N LYS A 73 8.61 -5.72 9.20
CA LYS A 73 8.90 -6.30 10.51
C LYS A 73 8.24 -5.55 11.67
N TRP A 74 8.09 -4.22 11.57
CA TRP A 74 7.45 -3.43 12.62
C TRP A 74 5.96 -3.73 12.78
N VAL A 75 5.27 -4.18 11.71
CA VAL A 75 3.85 -4.57 11.74
C VAL A 75 3.64 -5.78 12.66
N MET A 76 4.64 -6.66 12.77
CA MET A 76 4.57 -7.84 13.63
C MET A 76 4.50 -7.52 15.14
N ASN A 77 4.74 -6.28 15.52
CA ASN A 77 4.56 -5.81 16.91
C ASN A 77 3.14 -5.29 17.17
N LEU A 78 2.32 -5.14 16.12
CA LEU A 78 0.95 -4.64 16.25
C LEU A 78 -0.01 -5.77 16.65
N ASN A 79 -1.26 -5.39 16.93
CA ASN A 79 -2.35 -6.32 17.21
C ASN A 79 -2.52 -7.33 16.06
N GLU A 80 -2.89 -8.56 16.40
CA GLU A 80 -3.05 -9.68 15.46
C GLU A 80 -4.01 -9.37 14.30
N ASP A 81 -5.11 -8.67 14.57
CA ASP A 81 -6.06 -8.27 13.53
C ASP A 81 -5.43 -7.34 12.50
N ILE A 82 -4.54 -6.45 12.92
CA ILE A 82 -3.83 -5.54 12.01
C ILE A 82 -2.84 -6.32 11.15
N ILE A 83 -2.15 -7.31 11.74
CA ILE A 83 -1.24 -8.20 11.02
C ILE A 83 -2.02 -8.99 9.98
N LYS A 84 -3.15 -9.63 10.38
CA LYS A 84 -4.02 -10.39 9.48
C LYS A 84 -4.59 -9.52 8.36
N ASN A 85 -5.08 -8.32 8.67
CA ASN A 85 -5.59 -7.38 7.67
C ASN A 85 -4.49 -6.97 6.68
N THR A 86 -3.25 -6.77 7.15
CA THR A 86 -2.12 -6.45 6.29
C THR A 86 -1.79 -7.60 5.35
N ILE A 87 -1.69 -8.82 5.86
CA ILE A 87 -1.41 -10.01 5.04
C ILE A 87 -2.52 -10.20 4.01
N MET A 88 -3.79 -10.11 4.42
CA MET A 88 -4.94 -10.24 3.54
C MET A 88 -4.94 -9.17 2.45
N HIS A 89 -4.58 -7.92 2.78
CA HIS A 89 -4.44 -6.84 1.80
C HIS A 89 -3.41 -7.20 0.71
N GLU A 90 -2.26 -7.72 1.09
CA GLU A 90 -1.21 -8.10 0.13
C GLU A 90 -1.60 -9.36 -0.66
N ILE A 91 -2.36 -10.30 -0.08
CA ILE A 91 -2.91 -11.45 -0.79
C ILE A 91 -3.90 -11.00 -1.87
N ILE A 92 -4.76 -10.01 -1.60
CA ILE A 92 -5.68 -9.48 -2.62
C ILE A 92 -4.93 -8.93 -3.83
N HIS A 93 -3.73 -8.36 -3.65
CA HIS A 93 -2.90 -7.93 -4.77
C HIS A 93 -2.38 -9.08 -5.64
N CYS A 94 -2.48 -10.32 -5.19
CA CYS A 94 -2.17 -11.49 -6.01
C CYS A 94 -3.31 -11.89 -6.95
N PHE A 95 -4.56 -11.43 -6.72
CA PHE A 95 -5.67 -11.72 -7.62
C PHE A 95 -5.54 -10.96 -8.95
N PRO A 96 -6.06 -11.52 -10.05
CA PRO A 96 -6.07 -10.84 -11.35
C PRO A 96 -6.73 -9.46 -11.24
N TYR A 97 -6.19 -8.49 -11.98
CA TYR A 97 -6.68 -7.10 -12.01
C TYR A 97 -6.57 -6.31 -10.71
N CYS A 98 -5.96 -6.88 -9.66
CA CYS A 98 -5.78 -6.26 -8.34
C CYS A 98 -4.39 -5.62 -8.14
N ASN A 99 -3.67 -5.27 -9.22
CA ASN A 99 -2.35 -4.63 -9.19
C ASN A 99 -2.35 -3.24 -8.51
N ASN A 100 -3.52 -2.67 -8.30
CA ASN A 100 -3.73 -1.41 -7.61
C ASN A 100 -5.03 -1.48 -6.80
N HIS A 101 -5.28 -0.44 -5.97
CA HIS A 101 -6.50 -0.36 -5.15
C HIS A 101 -7.72 0.13 -5.95
N GLY A 102 -7.89 -0.34 -7.19
CA GLY A 102 -9.01 -0.05 -8.08
C GLY A 102 -10.32 -0.73 -7.68
N GLN A 103 -11.24 -0.86 -8.64
CA GLN A 103 -12.57 -1.42 -8.37
C GLN A 103 -12.50 -2.91 -8.01
N GLU A 104 -11.68 -3.69 -8.70
CA GLU A 104 -11.55 -5.13 -8.41
C GLU A 104 -10.96 -5.37 -7.02
N PHE A 105 -9.90 -4.67 -6.64
CA PHE A 105 -9.37 -4.73 -5.28
C PHE A 105 -10.45 -4.43 -4.23
N LYS A 106 -11.20 -3.34 -4.42
CA LYS A 106 -12.28 -2.95 -3.49
C LYS A 106 -13.38 -4.01 -3.40
N LYS A 107 -13.72 -4.65 -4.51
CA LYS A 107 -14.72 -5.72 -4.57
C LYS A 107 -14.28 -6.91 -3.72
N TYR A 108 -13.04 -7.40 -3.91
CA TYR A 108 -12.50 -8.48 -3.09
C TYR A 108 -12.36 -8.09 -1.62
N ALA A 109 -11.83 -6.90 -1.33
CA ALA A 109 -11.71 -6.42 0.05
C ALA A 109 -13.09 -6.35 0.75
N ASN A 110 -14.10 -5.78 0.10
CA ASN A 110 -15.46 -5.71 0.66
C ASN A 110 -16.07 -7.10 0.86
N TYR A 111 -15.85 -8.02 -0.07
CA TYR A 111 -16.36 -9.40 0.03
C TYR A 111 -15.72 -10.12 1.21
N ILE A 112 -14.40 -10.06 1.35
CA ILE A 112 -13.64 -10.66 2.44
C ILE A 112 -14.01 -10.04 3.79
N ASN A 113 -14.09 -8.71 3.86
CA ASN A 113 -14.53 -8.01 5.07
C ASN A 113 -15.91 -8.46 5.53
N LYS A 114 -16.88 -8.58 4.59
CA LYS A 114 -18.24 -9.00 4.90
C LYS A 114 -18.33 -10.47 5.33
N LYS A 115 -17.55 -11.36 4.72
CA LYS A 115 -17.64 -12.81 4.95
C LYS A 115 -16.83 -13.30 6.12
N LEU A 116 -15.65 -12.72 6.35
CA LEU A 116 -14.66 -13.18 7.32
C LEU A 116 -14.41 -12.19 8.46
N GLY A 117 -15.09 -11.03 8.46
CA GLY A 117 -14.92 -10.03 9.53
C GLY A 117 -13.62 -9.24 9.49
N TYR A 118 -12.87 -9.30 8.38
CA TYR A 118 -11.68 -8.48 8.19
C TYR A 118 -12.02 -7.00 8.06
N ASN A 119 -11.00 -6.14 8.19
CA ASN A 119 -11.09 -4.72 7.92
C ASN A 119 -10.00 -4.29 6.95
N VAL A 120 -9.96 -4.95 5.80
CA VAL A 120 -9.02 -4.62 4.74
C VAL A 120 -9.40 -3.28 4.11
N ALA A 121 -8.53 -2.29 4.21
CA ALA A 121 -8.70 -0.96 3.65
C ALA A 121 -7.57 -0.63 2.67
N ARG A 122 -7.78 0.39 1.84
CA ARG A 122 -6.76 0.89 0.90
C ARG A 122 -5.49 1.36 1.60
N THR A 123 -5.63 2.03 2.75
CA THR A 123 -4.54 2.61 3.53
C THR A 123 -4.82 2.40 5.01
N GLY A 124 -3.81 2.00 5.77
CA GLY A 124 -3.88 1.97 7.23
C GLY A 124 -3.66 3.35 7.86
N ASN A 125 -4.09 3.50 9.09
CA ASN A 125 -3.78 4.66 9.94
C ASN A 125 -2.81 4.23 11.03
N VAL A 126 -1.53 4.54 10.85
CA VAL A 126 -0.46 4.11 11.75
C VAL A 126 -0.73 4.50 13.21
N LYS A 127 -1.22 5.70 13.46
CA LYS A 127 -1.49 6.17 14.82
C LYS A 127 -2.59 5.34 15.49
N GLU A 128 -3.72 5.15 14.81
CA GLU A 128 -4.81 4.32 15.31
C GLU A 128 -4.40 2.86 15.52
N ASP A 129 -3.55 2.33 14.64
CA ASP A 129 -3.08 0.94 14.73
C ASP A 129 -2.15 0.73 15.93
N TYR A 130 -1.31 1.72 16.26
CA TYR A 130 -0.51 1.72 17.47
C TYR A 130 -1.40 1.83 18.73
N GLU A 131 -2.41 2.70 18.71
CA GLU A 131 -3.38 2.84 19.79
C GLU A 131 -4.15 1.53 20.03
N LYS A 132 -4.68 0.90 18.99
CA LYS A 132 -5.36 -0.41 19.05
C LYS A 132 -4.45 -1.54 19.56
N SER A 133 -3.16 -1.40 19.37
CA SER A 133 -2.15 -2.37 19.80
C SER A 133 -1.63 -2.08 21.22
N ASN A 134 -2.14 -1.05 21.91
CA ASN A 134 -1.64 -0.57 23.19
C ASN A 134 -0.13 -0.26 23.20
N ILE A 135 0.38 0.22 22.06
CA ILE A 135 1.79 0.60 21.90
C ILE A 135 1.87 2.13 21.79
N PRO A 136 2.75 2.79 22.56
CA PRO A 136 2.91 4.23 22.48
C PRO A 136 3.38 4.64 21.08
N TYR A 137 2.57 5.47 20.40
CA TYR A 137 2.94 6.04 19.12
C TYR A 137 3.88 7.22 19.32
N LYS A 138 5.10 7.09 18.79
CA LYS A 138 6.05 8.23 18.80
C LYS A 138 5.84 9.04 17.53
N GLU A 139 5.36 10.27 17.71
CA GLU A 139 5.24 11.21 16.59
C GLU A 139 6.61 11.47 15.95
N LYS A 140 6.62 11.61 14.62
CA LYS A 140 7.84 11.92 13.90
C LYS A 140 8.24 13.36 14.13
N GLU A 141 9.37 13.57 14.74
CA GLU A 141 10.00 14.88 14.79
C GLU A 141 10.57 15.25 13.40
N TYR A 142 10.28 16.43 12.97
CA TYR A 142 10.77 16.97 11.70
C TYR A 142 11.70 18.14 11.96
N LYS A 143 12.86 18.15 11.29
CA LYS A 143 13.86 19.21 11.43
C LYS A 143 13.41 20.55 10.85
N TYR A 144 12.53 20.51 9.85
CA TYR A 144 12.15 21.70 9.10
C TYR A 144 10.62 21.74 8.93
N LYS A 145 10.06 22.89 9.29
CA LYS A 145 8.68 23.26 9.02
C LYS A 145 8.68 24.29 7.89
N ILE A 146 7.96 24.02 6.82
CA ILE A 146 7.83 24.88 5.65
C ILE A 146 6.39 25.34 5.57
N ILE A 147 6.16 26.62 5.32
CA ILE A 147 4.82 27.19 5.25
C ILE A 147 4.61 27.82 3.86
N CYS A 148 3.43 27.66 3.32
CA CYS A 148 2.99 28.37 2.14
C CYS A 148 2.61 29.81 2.49
N GLU A 149 3.25 30.80 1.85
CA GLU A 149 2.96 32.22 2.09
C GLU A 149 1.54 32.63 1.69
N LYS A 150 0.90 31.91 0.74
CA LYS A 150 -0.43 32.24 0.25
C LYS A 150 -1.56 31.62 1.05
N CYS A 151 -1.45 30.34 1.44
CA CYS A 151 -2.56 29.59 2.05
C CYS A 151 -2.23 29.00 3.43
N GLY A 152 -1.06 29.25 3.99
CA GLY A 152 -0.67 28.74 5.30
C GLY A 152 -0.41 27.24 5.37
N GLN A 153 -0.51 26.49 4.25
CA GLN A 153 -0.29 25.05 4.24
C GLN A 153 1.08 24.71 4.81
N GLU A 154 1.11 23.88 5.83
CA GLU A 154 2.33 23.40 6.49
C GLU A 154 2.85 22.13 5.83
N ILE A 155 4.17 22.05 5.67
CA ILE A 155 4.88 20.91 5.09
C ILE A 155 6.09 20.62 5.97
N TYR A 156 6.22 19.39 6.43
CA TYR A 156 7.27 18.95 7.32
C TYR A 156 8.31 18.11 6.58
N ARG A 157 9.61 18.36 6.83
CA ARG A 157 10.74 17.70 6.17
C ARG A 157 11.91 17.45 7.13
N ASN A 158 12.65 16.34 6.90
CA ASN A 158 13.90 16.07 7.59
C ASN A 158 15.14 16.51 6.79
N ARG A 159 14.94 16.79 5.50
CA ARG A 159 16.00 17.29 4.60
C ARG A 159 15.43 18.38 3.72
N LEU A 160 16.22 19.45 3.52
CA LEU A 160 15.91 20.51 2.57
C LEU A 160 16.72 20.31 1.29
N ASN A 161 16.05 20.36 0.16
CA ASN A 161 16.72 20.49 -1.13
C ASN A 161 17.11 21.97 -1.30
N ARG A 162 18.37 22.26 -1.71
CA ARG A 162 18.89 23.63 -1.94
C ARG A 162 17.99 24.45 -2.87
N ASN A 163 17.31 23.80 -3.81
CA ASN A 163 16.44 24.45 -4.79
C ASN A 163 14.95 24.43 -4.40
N LEU A 164 14.59 23.97 -3.19
CA LEU A 164 13.19 23.76 -2.80
C LEU A 164 12.36 25.03 -2.98
N PHE A 165 12.80 26.15 -2.45
CA PHE A 165 12.06 27.41 -2.49
C PHE A 165 12.08 28.10 -3.88
N LYS A 166 13.08 27.77 -4.72
CA LYS A 166 13.17 28.30 -6.09
C LYS A 166 12.30 27.53 -7.07
N LYS A 167 12.33 26.20 -7.03
CA LYS A 167 11.71 25.33 -8.05
C LYS A 167 10.33 24.84 -7.70
N TYR A 168 9.98 24.76 -6.41
CA TYR A 168 8.71 24.16 -5.98
C TYR A 168 7.73 25.20 -5.48
N ARG A 169 6.45 24.88 -5.61
CA ARG A 169 5.32 25.69 -5.16
C ARG A 169 4.40 24.84 -4.31
N CYS A 170 3.54 25.49 -3.57
CA CYS A 170 2.50 24.81 -2.77
C CYS A 170 1.58 23.97 -3.68
N GLY A 171 1.48 22.68 -3.38
CA GLY A 171 0.62 21.75 -4.15
C GLY A 171 -0.88 22.07 -4.03
N LYS A 172 -1.29 22.83 -2.99
CA LYS A 172 -2.67 23.20 -2.78
C LYS A 172 -3.08 24.47 -3.55
N CYS A 173 -2.23 25.48 -3.62
CA CYS A 173 -2.60 26.79 -4.15
C CYS A 173 -1.58 27.45 -5.10
N GLY A 174 -0.48 26.76 -5.42
CA GLY A 174 0.60 27.29 -6.26
C GLY A 174 1.46 28.41 -5.63
N GLY A 175 1.21 28.78 -4.38
CA GLY A 175 1.92 29.85 -3.67
C GLY A 175 3.39 29.53 -3.39
N LYS A 176 4.20 30.56 -3.11
CA LYS A 176 5.60 30.41 -2.69
C LYS A 176 5.70 29.72 -1.34
N LEU A 177 6.77 28.98 -1.15
CA LEU A 177 7.09 28.27 0.09
C LEU A 177 8.20 28.99 0.83
N LYS A 178 8.11 29.08 2.15
CA LYS A 178 9.17 29.59 3.02
C LYS A 178 9.42 28.65 4.20
N LEU A 179 10.62 28.73 4.76
CA LEU A 179 10.93 28.06 6.03
C LEU A 179 10.17 28.79 7.15
N SER A 180 9.56 28.02 8.05
CA SER A 180 9.06 28.55 9.31
C SER A 180 10.22 28.57 10.30
N ASN A 181 10.47 29.71 10.89
CA ASN A 181 11.37 29.82 12.05
C ASN A 181 10.78 29.12 13.26
#